data_e73d37b7a19966333b269f8faf9e77ae
#
_entry.id   e73d37b7a19966333b269f8faf9e77ae
#
_cell.length_a   1.000
_cell.length_b   1.000
_cell.length_c   1.000
_cell.angle_alpha   90.00
_cell.angle_beta   90.00
_cell.angle_gamma   90.00
#
_symmetry.space_group_name_H-M   'P 1'
#
loop_
_entity.id
_entity.type
_entity.pdbx_description
1 polymer ?
#
loop_
_entity_poly.entity_id
_entity_poly.type
_entity_poly.pdbx_seq_one_letter_code
_entity_poly.pdbx_strand_id
1 'polypeptide(L)'
;LGHIKSGHMLYHMVGRLLVPLLQALGRRLPILGDAAAIGLIFAFYEWMRQSEISCDRAGLLVSQSLDTSLHANLRLTSGPNRFSSEENIEAFMDQARAYQEASPLDQLGKVILYFTSTWAFTHPMPVYRAQQLEKWAETGDYRKILHGIYPRIEQSAAV
;
A
#
# COMPACT_ATOMS: atom_id res chain seq x y z
N LEU A 1 -6.02 12.61 4.18
CA LEU A 1 -7.50 12.56 4.14
C LEU A 1 -8.03 11.19 3.75
N GLY A 2 -7.40 10.47 2.78
CA GLY A 2 -7.80 9.12 2.33
C GLY A 2 -7.93 8.14 3.50
N HIS A 3 -6.91 8.01 4.34
CA HIS A 3 -6.93 7.13 5.52
C HIS A 3 -8.09 7.44 6.48
N ILE A 4 -8.41 8.71 6.68
CA ILE A 4 -9.50 9.14 7.57
C ILE A 4 -10.84 8.73 6.97
N LYS A 5 -11.08 9.06 5.69
CA LYS A 5 -12.33 8.79 4.99
C LYS A 5 -12.63 7.29 4.88
N SER A 6 -11.59 6.48 4.70
CA SER A 6 -11.69 5.01 4.59
C SER A 6 -11.67 4.29 5.94
N GLY A 7 -11.59 5.01 7.05
CA GLY A 7 -11.53 4.42 8.39
C GLY A 7 -10.24 3.65 8.69
N HIS A 8 -9.21 3.77 7.85
CA HIS A 8 -7.95 3.04 7.99
C HIS A 8 -7.29 3.27 9.35
N MET A 9 -7.43 4.48 9.93
CA MET A 9 -6.87 4.80 11.25
C MET A 9 -7.41 3.91 12.36
N LEU A 10 -8.73 3.63 12.35
CA LEU A 10 -9.35 2.73 13.32
C LEU A 10 -8.77 1.32 13.21
N TYR A 11 -8.67 0.79 12.00
CA TYR A 11 -8.12 -0.56 11.77
C TYR A 11 -6.63 -0.64 12.11
N HIS A 12 -5.85 0.41 11.84
CA HIS A 12 -4.45 0.49 12.29
C HIS A 12 -4.33 0.42 13.82
N MET A 13 -5.21 1.12 14.55
CA MET A 13 -5.25 1.05 16.02
C MET A 13 -5.63 -0.36 16.50
N VAL A 14 -6.69 -0.93 15.93
CA VAL A 14 -7.12 -2.29 16.25
C VAL A 14 -6.00 -3.30 16.02
N GLY A 15 -5.31 -3.21 14.89
CA GLY A 15 -4.21 -4.12 14.57
C GLY A 15 -3.02 -3.99 15.52
N ARG A 16 -2.67 -2.76 15.95
CA ARG A 16 -1.62 -2.53 16.96
C ARG A 16 -1.92 -3.20 18.30
N LEU A 17 -3.18 -3.39 18.65
CA LEU A 17 -3.61 -4.11 19.84
C LEU A 17 -3.74 -5.61 19.59
N LEU A 18 -4.25 -5.98 18.41
CA LEU A 18 -4.54 -7.36 18.05
C LEU A 18 -3.27 -8.18 17.83
N VAL A 19 -2.25 -7.62 17.18
CA VAL A 19 -1.00 -8.33 16.86
C VAL A 19 -0.28 -8.83 18.11
N PRO A 20 -0.02 -8.01 19.14
CA PRO A 20 0.59 -8.49 20.40
C PRO A 20 -0.30 -9.51 21.13
N LEU A 21 -1.62 -9.34 21.06
CA LEU A 21 -2.56 -10.28 21.68
C LEU A 21 -2.51 -11.65 21.00
N LEU A 22 -2.51 -11.70 19.67
CA LEU A 22 -2.37 -12.93 18.91
C LEU A 22 -1.04 -13.63 19.14
N GLN A 23 0.04 -12.88 19.27
CA GLN A 23 1.36 -13.42 19.62
C GLN A 23 1.39 -14.03 21.03
N ALA A 24 0.70 -13.39 21.99
CA ALA A 24 0.59 -13.89 23.34
C ALA A 24 -0.27 -15.15 23.45
N LEU A 25 -1.36 -15.22 22.66
CA LEU A 25 -2.25 -16.38 22.59
C LEU A 25 -1.60 -17.56 21.86
N GLY A 26 -0.88 -17.31 20.75
CA GLY A 26 -0.16 -18.32 19.98
C GLY A 26 0.83 -19.09 20.84
N ARG A 27 1.52 -18.42 21.77
CA ARG A 27 2.46 -19.06 22.73
C ARG A 27 1.79 -20.05 23.70
N ARG A 28 0.48 -19.98 23.86
CA ARG A 28 -0.30 -20.88 24.76
C ARG A 28 -0.96 -22.05 24.04
N LEU A 29 -1.03 -22.01 22.70
CA LEU A 29 -1.67 -23.02 21.88
C LEU A 29 -0.61 -23.73 21.02
N PRO A 30 -0.32 -25.02 21.26
CA PRO A 30 0.78 -25.68 20.54
C PRO A 30 0.49 -25.77 19.03
N ILE A 31 1.50 -25.46 18.22
CA ILE A 31 1.65 -25.61 16.76
C ILE A 31 0.53 -24.99 15.89
N LEU A 32 -0.72 -25.36 16.07
CA LEU A 32 -1.85 -24.83 15.27
C LEU A 32 -2.18 -23.36 15.60
N GLY A 33 -2.06 -22.98 16.86
CA GLY A 33 -2.29 -21.61 17.31
C GLY A 33 -1.25 -20.64 16.77
N ASP A 34 0.02 -21.05 16.72
CA ASP A 34 1.10 -20.23 16.18
C ASP A 34 0.94 -20.02 14.67
N ALA A 35 0.62 -21.05 13.91
CA ALA A 35 0.42 -20.95 12.45
C ALA A 35 -0.78 -20.04 12.11
N ALA A 36 -1.89 -20.19 12.81
CA ALA A 36 -3.08 -19.34 12.63
C ALA A 36 -2.80 -17.87 13.01
N ALA A 37 -2.11 -17.64 14.12
CA ALA A 37 -1.72 -16.31 14.55
C ALA A 37 -0.79 -15.62 13.54
N ILE A 38 0.20 -16.36 13.01
CA ILE A 38 1.10 -15.88 11.96
C ILE A 38 0.30 -15.52 10.71
N GLY A 39 -0.60 -16.40 10.24
CA GLY A 39 -1.43 -16.15 9.07
C GLY A 39 -2.31 -14.89 9.21
N LEU A 40 -2.91 -14.68 10.37
CA LEU A 40 -3.70 -13.47 10.68
C LEU A 40 -2.85 -12.20 10.70
N ILE A 41 -1.66 -12.27 11.27
CA ILE A 41 -0.71 -11.16 11.29
C ILE A 41 -0.31 -10.79 9.85
N PHE A 42 0.00 -11.77 9.00
CA PHE A 42 0.31 -11.54 7.60
C PHE A 42 -0.86 -10.92 6.83
N ALA A 43 -2.06 -11.44 7.01
CA ALA A 43 -3.26 -10.89 6.37
C ALA A 43 -3.50 -9.43 6.79
N PHE A 44 -3.24 -9.11 8.06
CA PHE A 44 -3.35 -7.75 8.57
C PHE A 44 -2.30 -6.81 7.95
N TYR A 45 -1.04 -7.23 7.86
CA TYR A 45 0.01 -6.44 7.22
C TYR A 45 -0.25 -6.26 5.71
N GLU A 46 -0.77 -7.30 5.03
CA GLU A 46 -1.18 -7.16 3.63
C GLU A 46 -2.31 -6.14 3.47
N TRP A 47 -3.30 -6.20 4.34
CA TRP A 47 -4.36 -5.19 4.36
C TRP A 47 -3.80 -3.78 4.59
N MET A 48 -2.85 -3.60 5.50
CA MET A 48 -2.18 -2.31 5.73
C MET A 48 -1.50 -1.78 4.45
N ARG A 49 -0.80 -2.64 3.72
CA ARG A 49 -0.16 -2.27 2.44
C ARG A 49 -1.18 -1.85 1.38
N GLN A 50 -2.28 -2.57 1.27
CA GLN A 50 -3.35 -2.23 0.34
C GLN A 50 -4.03 -0.92 0.72
N SER A 51 -4.07 -0.57 1.99
CA SER A 51 -4.59 0.71 2.46
C SER A 51 -3.76 1.90 1.98
N GLU A 52 -2.44 1.76 1.90
CA GLU A 52 -1.54 2.79 1.34
C GLU A 52 -1.81 3.01 -0.16
N ILE A 53 -1.94 1.92 -0.94
CA ILE A 53 -2.27 2.00 -2.37
C ILE A 53 -3.64 2.67 -2.58
N SER A 54 -4.61 2.37 -1.73
CA SER A 54 -5.94 3.01 -1.76
C SER A 54 -5.85 4.51 -1.49
N CYS A 55 -4.96 4.92 -0.59
CA CYS A 55 -4.73 6.34 -0.31
C CYS A 55 -4.01 7.06 -1.44
N ASP A 56 -3.09 6.40 -2.15
CA ASP A 56 -2.46 6.95 -3.35
C ASP A 56 -3.49 7.18 -4.45
N ARG A 57 -4.39 6.22 -4.68
CA ARG A 57 -5.51 6.36 -5.62
C ARG A 57 -6.42 7.52 -5.24
N ALA A 58 -6.75 7.67 -3.95
CA ALA A 58 -7.51 8.83 -3.47
C ALA A 58 -6.75 10.15 -3.70
N GLY A 59 -5.43 10.16 -3.53
CA GLY A 59 -4.55 11.29 -3.85
C GLY A 59 -4.62 11.66 -5.34
N LEU A 60 -4.54 10.66 -6.22
CA LEU A 60 -4.65 10.86 -7.67
C LEU A 60 -6.05 11.39 -8.08
N LEU A 61 -7.12 10.90 -7.46
CA LEU A 61 -8.47 11.43 -7.71
C LEU A 61 -8.60 12.91 -7.32
N VAL A 62 -7.90 13.35 -6.28
CA VAL A 62 -7.92 14.74 -5.83
C VAL A 62 -7.02 15.62 -6.69
N SER A 63 -5.79 15.19 -6.98
CA SER A 63 -4.82 15.95 -7.78
C SER A 63 -5.20 16.00 -9.26
N GLN A 64 -5.89 14.97 -9.75
CA GLN A 64 -6.20 14.72 -11.16
C GLN A 64 -4.97 14.78 -12.08
N SER A 65 -3.79 14.59 -11.49
CA SER A 65 -2.49 14.59 -12.17
C SER A 65 -1.66 13.41 -11.73
N LEU A 66 -1.45 12.46 -12.66
CA LEU A 66 -0.60 11.30 -12.41
C LEU A 66 0.83 11.74 -12.10
N ASP A 67 1.36 12.69 -12.86
CA ASP A 67 2.69 13.23 -12.69
C ASP A 67 2.89 13.80 -11.27
N THR A 68 1.98 14.65 -10.80
CA THR A 68 2.01 15.19 -9.44
C THR A 68 1.98 14.09 -8.38
N SER A 69 1.19 13.05 -8.60
CA SER A 69 1.06 11.94 -7.65
C SER A 69 2.29 11.05 -7.62
N LEU A 70 2.95 10.84 -8.78
CA LEU A 70 4.21 10.10 -8.88
C LEU A 70 5.35 10.88 -8.24
N HIS A 71 5.44 12.19 -8.46
CA HIS A 71 6.40 13.05 -7.77
C HIS A 71 6.21 13.04 -6.24
N ALA A 72 4.96 13.01 -5.76
CA ALA A 72 4.70 12.86 -4.33
C ALA A 72 5.25 11.53 -3.78
N ASN A 73 5.08 10.43 -4.51
CA ASN A 73 5.67 9.14 -4.12
C ASN A 73 7.22 9.16 -4.15
N LEU A 74 7.82 9.80 -5.15
CA LEU A 74 9.26 9.98 -5.23
C LEU A 74 9.79 10.78 -4.04
N ARG A 75 9.13 11.88 -3.68
CA ARG A 75 9.52 12.72 -2.53
C ARG A 75 9.39 12.03 -1.18
N LEU A 76 8.47 11.10 -1.04
CA LEU A 76 8.38 10.26 0.16
C LEU A 76 9.62 9.39 0.37
N THR A 77 10.35 9.07 -0.70
CA THR A 77 11.59 8.27 -0.66
C THR A 77 12.85 9.12 -0.54
N SER A 78 12.90 10.23 -1.27
CA SER A 78 14.11 11.07 -1.35
C SER A 78 14.34 11.94 -0.11
N GLY A 79 13.32 12.03 0.79
CA GLY A 79 13.41 12.82 2.00
C GLY A 79 13.33 14.34 1.75
N PRO A 80 13.68 15.18 2.74
CA PRO A 80 13.51 16.63 2.62
C PRO A 80 14.39 17.22 1.54
N ASN A 81 13.82 18.05 0.73
CA ASN A 81 14.18 18.94 -0.39
C ASN A 81 15.67 19.27 -0.71
N ARG A 82 16.65 18.64 -0.07
CA ARG A 82 18.06 18.95 -0.27
C ARG A 82 18.58 18.57 -1.66
N PHE A 83 17.88 17.65 -2.35
CA PHE A 83 18.20 17.13 -3.66
C PHE A 83 17.04 17.21 -4.65
N SER A 84 16.09 18.11 -4.44
CA SER A 84 14.88 18.23 -5.27
C SER A 84 15.18 18.56 -6.75
N SER A 85 16.35 19.14 -7.04
CA SER A 85 16.84 19.39 -8.41
C SER A 85 17.38 18.14 -9.12
N GLU A 86 17.62 17.06 -8.36
CA GLU A 86 18.16 15.79 -8.86
C GLU A 86 17.07 14.70 -8.96
N GLU A 87 15.83 15.03 -8.58
CA GLU A 87 14.73 14.11 -8.68
C GLU A 87 14.38 13.81 -10.14
N ASN A 88 14.65 12.58 -10.57
CA ASN A 88 14.33 12.12 -11.91
C ASN A 88 13.18 11.11 -11.85
N ILE A 89 11.99 11.58 -12.23
CA ILE A 89 10.78 10.76 -12.23
C ILE A 89 10.87 9.60 -13.22
N GLU A 90 11.54 9.80 -14.35
CA GLU A 90 11.70 8.77 -15.38
C GLU A 90 12.57 7.62 -14.86
N ALA A 91 13.73 7.92 -14.27
CA ALA A 91 14.58 6.92 -13.64
C ALA A 91 13.89 6.19 -12.48
N PHE A 92 13.05 6.91 -11.72
CA PHE A 92 12.24 6.30 -10.67
C PHE A 92 11.19 5.32 -11.23
N MET A 93 10.52 5.69 -12.32
CA MET A 93 9.53 4.82 -12.98
C MET A 93 10.20 3.65 -13.70
N ASP A 94 11.39 3.82 -14.27
CA ASP A 94 12.16 2.72 -14.84
C ASP A 94 12.57 1.70 -13.76
N GLN A 95 12.97 2.19 -12.59
CA GLN A 95 13.22 1.33 -11.44
C GLN A 95 11.96 0.59 -10.98
N ALA A 96 10.80 1.26 -11.04
CA ALA A 96 9.50 0.67 -10.71
C ALA A 96 9.12 -0.45 -11.71
N ARG A 97 9.38 -0.27 -13.00
CA ARG A 97 9.15 -1.28 -14.05
C ARG A 97 10.13 -2.46 -13.92
N ALA A 98 11.42 -2.18 -13.77
CA ALA A 98 12.44 -3.21 -13.56
C ALA A 98 12.17 -4.08 -12.32
N TYR A 99 11.53 -3.51 -11.31
CA TYR A 99 11.11 -4.26 -10.12
C TYR A 99 10.12 -5.37 -10.44
N GLN A 100 9.28 -5.25 -11.46
CA GLN A 100 8.35 -6.32 -11.90
C GLN A 100 9.04 -7.40 -12.73
N GLU A 101 9.97 -7.00 -13.60
CA GLU A 101 10.62 -7.88 -14.56
C GLU A 101 11.75 -8.73 -13.95
N ALA A 102 11.96 -8.60 -12.66
CA ALA A 102 13.02 -9.30 -11.94
C ALA A 102 12.92 -10.82 -12.06
N SER A 103 14.07 -11.46 -12.19
CA SER A 103 14.22 -12.92 -12.30
C SER A 103 13.55 -13.67 -11.13
N PRO A 104 13.25 -14.98 -11.26
CA PRO A 104 12.72 -15.78 -10.15
C PRO A 104 13.61 -15.77 -8.91
N LEU A 105 14.94 -15.70 -9.07
CA LEU A 105 15.89 -15.59 -7.96
C LEU A 105 15.79 -14.22 -7.26
N ASP A 106 15.65 -13.14 -8.04
CA ASP A 106 15.44 -11.82 -7.48
C ASP A 106 14.07 -11.71 -6.79
N GLN A 107 13.07 -12.41 -7.30
CA GLN A 107 11.75 -12.50 -6.66
C GLN A 107 11.84 -13.23 -5.31
N LEU A 108 12.61 -14.30 -5.21
CA LEU A 108 12.88 -14.97 -3.94
C LEU A 108 13.61 -14.03 -2.96
N GLY A 109 14.62 -13.29 -3.42
CA GLY A 109 15.29 -12.25 -2.65
C GLY A 109 14.33 -11.17 -2.14
N LYS A 110 13.40 -10.73 -2.98
CA LYS A 110 12.35 -9.76 -2.60
C LYS A 110 11.41 -10.34 -1.55
N VAL A 111 11.02 -11.61 -1.66
CA VAL A 111 10.20 -12.29 -0.67
C VAL A 111 10.94 -12.37 0.68
N ILE A 112 12.21 -12.75 0.67
CA ILE A 112 13.04 -12.79 1.89
C ILE A 112 13.16 -11.38 2.50
N LEU A 113 13.48 -10.39 1.69
CA LEU A 113 13.57 -9.00 2.12
C LEU A 113 12.25 -8.48 2.69
N TYR A 114 11.15 -8.85 2.05
CA TYR A 114 9.79 -8.56 2.50
C TYR A 114 9.51 -9.12 3.91
N PHE A 115 9.94 -10.34 4.19
CA PHE A 115 9.74 -10.98 5.48
C PHE A 115 10.72 -10.49 6.57
N THR A 116 11.90 -10.02 6.19
CA THR A 116 12.94 -9.60 7.14
C THR A 116 12.91 -8.11 7.45
N SER A 117 12.33 -7.29 6.60
CA SER A 117 12.26 -5.84 6.77
C SER A 117 11.00 -5.43 7.50
N THR A 118 11.13 -4.97 8.75
CA THR A 118 10.02 -4.44 9.54
C THR A 118 9.34 -3.24 8.87
N TRP A 119 10.06 -2.48 8.08
CA TRP A 119 9.52 -1.35 7.33
C TRP A 119 8.64 -1.80 6.15
N ALA A 120 9.00 -2.90 5.49
CA ALA A 120 8.20 -3.49 4.42
C ALA A 120 6.87 -4.08 4.91
N PHE A 121 6.73 -4.38 6.19
CA PHE A 121 5.49 -4.89 6.75
C PHE A 121 4.37 -3.85 6.80
N THR A 122 4.70 -2.58 7.01
CA THR A 122 3.70 -1.52 7.22
C THR A 122 3.51 -0.62 6.00
N HIS A 123 4.57 -0.43 5.21
CA HIS A 123 4.55 0.44 4.04
C HIS A 123 5.14 -0.30 2.83
N PRO A 124 4.40 -0.41 1.72
CA PRO A 124 4.97 -0.95 0.49
C PRO A 124 6.07 -0.02 -0.05
N MET A 125 7.02 -0.61 -0.77
CA MET A 125 8.06 0.19 -1.42
C MET A 125 7.45 1.25 -2.32
N PRO A 126 7.93 2.50 -2.28
CA PRO A 126 7.38 3.59 -3.09
C PRO A 126 7.40 3.32 -4.60
N VAL A 127 8.41 2.62 -5.09
CA VAL A 127 8.47 2.15 -6.49
C VAL A 127 7.29 1.23 -6.84
N TYR A 128 6.90 0.33 -5.93
CA TYR A 128 5.73 -0.52 -6.10
C TYR A 128 4.43 0.28 -6.06
N ARG A 129 4.33 1.24 -5.15
CA ARG A 129 3.16 2.14 -5.02
C ARG A 129 2.98 2.98 -6.29
N ALA A 130 4.06 3.58 -6.79
CA ALA A 130 4.05 4.37 -8.03
C ALA A 130 3.57 3.56 -9.22
N GLN A 131 4.06 2.33 -9.35
CA GLN A 131 3.65 1.42 -10.41
C GLN A 131 2.16 1.01 -10.30
N GLN A 132 1.68 0.68 -9.10
CA GLN A 132 0.26 0.37 -8.89
C GLN A 132 -0.64 1.57 -9.23
N LEU A 133 -0.15 2.78 -8.99
CA LEU A 133 -0.86 4.01 -9.32
C LEU A 133 -0.90 4.25 -10.84
N GLU A 134 0.24 4.10 -11.53
CA GLU A 134 0.34 4.19 -12.98
C GLU A 134 -0.60 3.18 -13.65
N LYS A 135 -0.49 1.91 -13.28
CA LYS A 135 -1.34 0.84 -13.81
C LYS A 135 -2.83 1.13 -13.61
N TRP A 136 -3.22 1.62 -12.43
CA TRP A 136 -4.62 1.94 -12.16
C TRP A 136 -5.11 3.12 -12.99
N ALA A 137 -4.28 4.12 -13.25
CA ALA A 137 -4.60 5.23 -14.14
C ALA A 137 -4.81 4.76 -15.59
N GLU A 138 -4.05 3.76 -16.05
CA GLU A 138 -4.10 3.20 -17.40
C GLU A 138 -5.28 2.25 -17.62
N THR A 139 -5.66 1.43 -16.62
CA THR A 139 -6.72 0.40 -16.75
C THR A 139 -8.11 0.95 -17.06
N GLY A 140 -8.30 2.24 -16.95
CA GLY A 140 -9.58 2.91 -17.22
C GLY A 140 -10.48 3.07 -16.01
N ASP A 141 -10.23 2.42 -14.89
CA ASP A 141 -11.05 2.57 -13.68
C ASP A 141 -10.92 3.97 -13.08
N TYR A 142 -9.73 4.55 -13.09
CA TYR A 142 -9.51 5.94 -12.71
C TYR A 142 -10.39 6.90 -13.54
N ARG A 143 -10.36 6.73 -14.87
CA ARG A 143 -11.15 7.57 -15.78
C ARG A 143 -12.66 7.36 -15.59
N LYS A 144 -13.11 6.13 -15.38
CA LYS A 144 -14.52 5.83 -15.08
C LYS A 144 -15.00 6.59 -13.84
N ILE A 145 -14.20 6.55 -12.78
CA ILE A 145 -14.53 7.23 -11.52
C ILE A 145 -14.61 8.75 -11.73
N LEU A 146 -13.65 9.36 -12.46
CA LEU A 146 -13.70 10.78 -12.78
C LEU A 146 -14.96 11.18 -13.58
N HIS A 147 -15.48 10.30 -14.42
CA HIS A 147 -16.72 10.51 -15.16
C HIS A 147 -17.99 10.13 -14.37
N GLY A 148 -17.85 9.81 -13.07
CA GLY A 148 -18.98 9.46 -12.22
C GLY A 148 -19.49 8.02 -12.41
N ILE A 149 -18.77 7.18 -13.14
CA ILE A 149 -19.13 5.78 -13.41
C ILE A 149 -18.54 4.89 -12.31
N TYR A 150 -19.23 4.81 -11.18
CA TYR A 150 -18.87 3.94 -10.06
C TYR A 150 -20.11 3.54 -9.25
N PRO A 151 -20.09 2.39 -8.57
CA PRO A 151 -21.17 1.97 -7.69
C PRO A 151 -21.37 3.01 -6.58
N ARG A 152 -22.57 3.53 -6.45
CA ARG A 152 -22.95 4.39 -5.31
C ARG A 152 -23.51 3.54 -4.21
N ILE A 153 -23.11 3.81 -2.98
CA ILE A 153 -23.81 3.26 -1.83
C ILE A 153 -25.18 3.94 -1.85
N GLU A 154 -26.23 3.17 -2.17
CA GLU A 154 -27.57 3.63 -1.94
C GLU A 154 -27.66 3.98 -0.45
N GLN A 155 -28.02 5.22 -0.14
CA GLN A 155 -28.35 5.58 1.21
C GLN A 155 -29.57 4.71 1.55
N SER A 156 -29.32 3.60 2.25
CA SER A 156 -30.38 2.83 2.86
C SER A 156 -31.17 3.83 3.68
N ALA A 157 -32.40 4.10 3.23
CA ALA A 157 -33.31 5.00 3.90
C ALA A 157 -33.32 4.59 5.37
N ALA A 158 -32.88 5.50 6.23
CA ALA A 158 -33.03 5.35 7.65
C ALA A 158 -34.54 5.16 7.91
N VAL A 159 -34.91 3.95 8.32
CA VAL A 159 -36.20 3.64 8.93
C VAL A 159 -36.10 3.96 10.40
#